data_27a7b322914d9830f8ccf35dc3bc5b9a
#
_entry.id   27a7b322914d9830f8ccf35dc3bc5b9a
#
_cell.length_a   1.000
_cell.length_b   1.000
_cell.length_c   1.000
_cell.angle_alpha   90.00
_cell.angle_beta   90.00
_cell.angle_gamma   90.00
#
_symmetry.space_group_name_H-M   'P 1'
#
loop_
_entity.id
_entity.type
_entity.pdbx_description
1 polymer ?
#
loop_
_entity_poly.entity_id
_entity_poly.type
_entity_poly.pdbx_seq_one_letter_code
_entity_poly.pdbx_strand_id
1 'polypeptide(L)'
;MLATLLSARIRGDIAVAAARALFEAGLRDARSMADATWQQRVDALGRGGYRRYDERTSTILGKSAALVLDRYDGDLRRLREEPDPKKALLDIPGIGPTGADIFLRDVQGIWPEFAPYADPKVLDGARRLGLPASPEELGGFVAGRDMPRLADGLVHAALDKHLAEEVLAAAEGR
;
A
#
# COMPACT_ATOMS: atom_id res chain seq x y z
N MET A 1 1.38 -7.47 -2.03
CA MET A 1 2.80 -7.50 -1.62
C MET A 1 3.22 -6.20 -0.93
N LEU A 2 3.37 -5.05 -1.63
CA LEU A 2 3.86 -3.80 -1.01
C LEU A 2 3.01 -3.36 0.20
N ALA A 3 1.68 -3.40 0.10
CA ALA A 3 0.80 -3.06 1.22
C ALA A 3 1.05 -3.91 2.48
N THR A 4 1.36 -5.20 2.32
CA THR A 4 1.74 -6.09 3.43
C THR A 4 3.04 -5.63 4.10
N LEU A 5 4.05 -5.24 3.29
CA LEU A 5 5.34 -4.79 3.80
C LEU A 5 5.23 -3.43 4.52
N LEU A 6 4.46 -2.50 3.96
CA LEU A 6 4.22 -1.18 4.54
C LEU A 6 3.36 -1.22 5.81
N SER A 7 2.56 -2.28 6.01
CA SER A 7 1.73 -2.45 7.20
C SER A 7 2.52 -2.87 8.44
N ALA A 8 3.76 -3.31 8.28
CA ALA A 8 4.62 -3.69 9.39
C ALA A 8 5.24 -2.46 10.07
N ARG A 9 5.66 -2.62 11.33
CA ARG A 9 6.41 -1.59 12.06
C ARG A 9 7.86 -1.50 11.59
N ILE A 10 8.04 -1.09 10.34
CA ILE A 10 9.32 -0.89 9.67
C ILE A 10 9.29 0.42 8.90
N ARG A 11 10.45 0.99 8.62
CA ARG A 11 10.55 2.21 7.80
C ARG A 11 10.03 1.95 6.38
N GLY A 12 9.33 2.93 5.81
CA GLY A 12 8.73 2.80 4.48
C GLY A 12 9.76 2.57 3.37
N ASP A 13 10.93 3.22 3.46
CA ASP A 13 12.04 3.03 2.51
C ASP A 13 12.55 1.58 2.50
N ILE A 14 12.64 0.93 3.67
CA ILE A 14 13.00 -0.48 3.78
C ILE A 14 11.92 -1.38 3.16
N ALA A 15 10.64 -1.08 3.40
CA ALA A 15 9.54 -1.83 2.81
C ALA A 15 9.54 -1.75 1.27
N VAL A 16 9.80 -0.56 0.72
CA VAL A 16 9.92 -0.35 -0.73
C VAL A 16 11.15 -1.06 -1.30
N ALA A 17 12.32 -0.97 -0.62
CA ALA A 17 13.53 -1.68 -1.04
C ALA A 17 13.32 -3.20 -1.04
N ALA A 18 12.63 -3.75 -0.03
CA ALA A 18 12.30 -5.17 0.04
C ALA A 18 11.34 -5.60 -1.08
N ALA A 19 10.34 -4.77 -1.40
CA ALA A 19 9.44 -5.04 -2.53
C ALA A 19 10.20 -5.08 -3.86
N ARG A 20 11.15 -4.16 -4.08
CA ARG A 20 12.04 -4.18 -5.26
C ARG A 20 12.90 -5.43 -5.31
N ALA A 21 13.51 -5.82 -4.19
CA ALA A 21 14.35 -7.01 -4.11
C ALA A 21 13.56 -8.30 -4.40
N LEU A 22 12.32 -8.40 -3.94
CA LEU A 22 11.41 -9.50 -4.30
C LEU A 22 11.12 -9.51 -5.81
N PHE A 23 10.83 -8.34 -6.38
CA PHE A 23 10.54 -8.19 -7.80
C PHE A 23 11.75 -8.55 -8.68
N GLU A 24 12.96 -8.10 -8.30
CA GLU A 24 14.23 -8.41 -8.96
C GLU A 24 14.59 -9.91 -8.85
N ALA A 25 14.19 -10.55 -7.75
CA ALA A 25 14.31 -12.00 -7.58
C ALA A 25 13.32 -12.81 -8.45
N GLY A 26 12.50 -12.16 -9.27
CA GLY A 26 11.50 -12.79 -10.12
C GLY A 26 10.16 -13.07 -9.44
N LEU A 27 9.97 -12.67 -8.17
CA LEU A 27 8.73 -12.89 -7.40
C LEU A 27 7.71 -11.78 -7.70
N ARG A 28 7.19 -11.75 -8.93
CA ARG A 28 6.45 -10.62 -9.49
C ARG A 28 4.93 -10.78 -9.46
N ASP A 29 4.47 -11.99 -9.31
CA ASP A 29 3.06 -12.37 -9.34
C ASP A 29 2.75 -13.45 -8.31
N ALA A 30 1.48 -13.84 -8.20
CA ALA A 30 1.05 -14.83 -7.23
C ALA A 30 1.67 -16.21 -7.52
N ARG A 31 1.86 -16.59 -8.78
CA ARG A 31 2.44 -17.88 -9.17
C ARG A 31 3.90 -17.95 -8.75
N SER A 32 4.72 -17.02 -9.21
CA SER A 32 6.14 -16.98 -8.87
C SER A 32 6.40 -16.85 -7.37
N MET A 33 5.53 -16.11 -6.66
CA MET A 33 5.62 -15.97 -5.21
C MET A 33 5.25 -17.28 -4.48
N ALA A 34 4.25 -18.03 -4.95
CA ALA A 34 3.84 -19.32 -4.36
C ALA A 34 4.87 -20.42 -4.63
N ASP A 35 5.40 -20.47 -5.86
CA ASP A 35 6.37 -21.47 -6.29
C ASP A 35 7.76 -21.30 -5.66
N ALA A 36 8.08 -20.08 -5.21
CA ALA A 36 9.33 -19.81 -4.51
C ALA A 36 9.39 -20.55 -3.17
N THR A 37 10.58 -21.01 -2.80
CA THR A 37 10.81 -21.57 -1.47
C THR A 37 10.71 -20.49 -0.39
N TRP A 38 10.44 -20.91 0.82
CA TRP A 38 10.47 -20.02 1.99
C TRP A 38 11.80 -19.25 2.09
N GLN A 39 12.93 -19.96 1.89
CA GLN A 39 14.26 -19.37 1.97
C GLN A 39 14.51 -18.33 0.87
N GLN A 40 14.08 -18.58 -0.36
CA GLN A 40 14.19 -17.61 -1.46
C GLN A 40 13.47 -16.29 -1.15
N ARG A 41 12.29 -16.37 -0.51
CA ARG A 41 11.57 -15.17 -0.07
C ARG A 41 12.30 -14.45 1.07
N VAL A 42 12.82 -15.19 2.07
CA VAL A 42 13.63 -14.61 3.17
C VAL A 42 14.86 -13.90 2.62
N ASP A 43 15.61 -14.54 1.72
CA ASP A 43 16.83 -13.98 1.15
C ASP A 43 16.52 -12.70 0.35
N ALA A 44 15.42 -12.69 -0.41
CA ALA A 44 14.99 -11.52 -1.15
C ALA A 44 14.61 -10.37 -0.22
N LEU A 45 13.84 -10.63 0.84
CA LEU A 45 13.51 -9.65 1.86
C LEU A 45 14.76 -9.09 2.54
N GLY A 46 15.70 -9.97 2.89
CA GLY A 46 16.98 -9.63 3.51
C GLY A 46 17.86 -8.72 2.64
N ARG A 47 17.89 -8.94 1.31
CA ARG A 47 18.58 -8.05 0.35
C ARG A 47 18.01 -6.62 0.36
N GLY A 48 16.70 -6.48 0.55
CA GLY A 48 16.04 -5.17 0.71
C GLY A 48 16.17 -4.57 2.12
N GLY A 49 16.91 -5.21 3.02
CA GLY A 49 17.10 -4.74 4.41
C GLY A 49 15.95 -5.09 5.37
N TYR A 50 14.96 -5.85 4.92
CA TYR A 50 13.77 -6.21 5.69
C TYR A 50 14.06 -7.44 6.59
N ARG A 51 14.97 -7.26 7.58
CA ARG A 51 15.49 -8.37 8.40
C ARG A 51 14.70 -8.67 9.67
N ARG A 52 13.98 -7.67 10.21
CA ARG A 52 13.30 -7.81 11.52
C ARG A 52 12.12 -8.78 11.50
N TYR A 53 11.46 -8.92 10.35
CA TYR A 53 10.24 -9.72 10.17
C TYR A 53 10.28 -10.61 8.93
N ASP A 54 11.43 -10.82 8.33
CA ASP A 54 11.62 -11.53 7.06
C ASP A 54 11.03 -12.95 7.07
N GLU A 55 11.30 -13.75 8.08
CA GLU A 55 10.79 -15.11 8.22
C GLU A 55 9.27 -15.17 8.29
N ARG A 56 8.69 -14.35 9.17
CA ARG A 56 7.22 -14.24 9.28
C ARG A 56 6.61 -13.73 7.99
N THR A 57 7.21 -12.72 7.40
CA THR A 57 6.72 -12.09 6.16
C THR A 57 6.85 -13.03 4.99
N SER A 58 7.94 -13.81 4.88
CA SER A 58 8.09 -14.87 3.88
C SER A 58 6.94 -15.88 3.95
N THR A 59 6.59 -16.32 5.17
CA THR A 59 5.46 -17.23 5.38
C THR A 59 4.12 -16.59 4.97
N ILE A 60 3.91 -15.33 5.33
CA ILE A 60 2.70 -14.57 4.98
C ILE A 60 2.59 -14.43 3.46
N LEU A 61 3.66 -13.99 2.77
CA LEU A 61 3.66 -13.80 1.33
C LEU A 61 3.33 -15.09 0.57
N GLY A 62 3.89 -16.22 1.01
CA GLY A 62 3.56 -17.53 0.42
C GLY A 62 2.07 -17.89 0.59
N LYS A 63 1.52 -17.70 1.79
CA LYS A 63 0.09 -17.94 2.07
C LYS A 63 -0.82 -17.00 1.29
N SER A 64 -0.45 -15.72 1.19
CA SER A 64 -1.21 -14.72 0.41
C SER A 64 -1.22 -15.09 -1.08
N ALA A 65 -0.08 -15.50 -1.62
CA ALA A 65 0.04 -15.93 -2.99
C ALA A 65 -0.83 -17.17 -3.28
N ALA A 66 -0.80 -18.16 -2.38
CA ALA A 66 -1.64 -19.35 -2.50
C ALA A 66 -3.14 -19.00 -2.50
N LEU A 67 -3.58 -18.10 -1.60
CA LEU A 67 -4.97 -17.65 -1.58
C LEU A 67 -5.36 -16.93 -2.87
N VAL A 68 -4.49 -16.05 -3.39
CA VAL A 68 -4.78 -15.32 -4.65
C VAL A 68 -4.87 -16.28 -5.82
N LEU A 69 -4.07 -17.36 -5.85
CA LEU A 69 -4.17 -18.41 -6.85
C LEU A 69 -5.49 -19.16 -6.73
N ASP A 70 -5.87 -19.55 -5.54
CA ASP A 70 -7.06 -20.35 -5.27
C ASP A 70 -8.36 -19.56 -5.53
N ARG A 71 -8.47 -18.35 -4.99
CA ARG A 71 -9.70 -17.56 -5.02
C ARG A 71 -9.86 -16.72 -6.29
N TYR A 72 -8.74 -16.23 -6.85
CA TYR A 72 -8.74 -15.28 -7.96
C TYR A 72 -8.00 -15.80 -9.18
N ASP A 73 -7.63 -17.09 -9.23
CA ASP A 73 -6.91 -17.69 -10.34
C ASP A 73 -5.57 -16.97 -10.65
N GLY A 74 -4.96 -16.40 -9.62
CA GLY A 74 -3.72 -15.63 -9.71
C GLY A 74 -3.88 -14.18 -10.17
N ASP A 75 -5.10 -13.76 -10.53
CA ASP A 75 -5.38 -12.41 -11.02
C ASP A 75 -6.15 -11.59 -9.97
N LEU A 76 -5.41 -10.77 -9.21
CA LEU A 76 -6.00 -9.93 -8.17
C LEU A 76 -6.98 -8.86 -8.73
N ARG A 77 -7.03 -8.62 -10.05
CA ARG A 77 -8.03 -7.72 -10.65
C ARG A 77 -9.45 -8.23 -10.44
N ARG A 78 -9.64 -9.53 -10.25
CA ARG A 78 -10.95 -10.13 -9.90
C ARG A 78 -11.47 -9.72 -8.53
N LEU A 79 -10.62 -9.15 -7.67
CA LEU A 79 -11.05 -8.53 -6.41
C LEU A 79 -12.12 -7.43 -6.62
N ARG A 80 -12.11 -6.78 -7.78
CA ARG A 80 -13.08 -5.74 -8.17
C ARG A 80 -14.49 -6.29 -8.34
N GLU A 81 -14.62 -7.58 -8.56
CA GLU A 81 -15.89 -8.30 -8.77
C GLU A 81 -16.53 -8.72 -7.42
N GLU A 82 -15.80 -8.59 -6.32
CA GLU A 82 -16.31 -8.90 -4.99
C GLU A 82 -17.36 -7.86 -4.55
N PRO A 83 -18.41 -8.29 -3.85
CA PRO A 83 -19.45 -7.37 -3.34
C PRO A 83 -18.89 -6.30 -2.39
N ASP A 84 -17.83 -6.64 -1.65
CA ASP A 84 -17.08 -5.75 -0.75
C ASP A 84 -15.58 -6.02 -0.93
N PRO A 85 -14.92 -5.33 -1.86
CA PRO A 85 -13.48 -5.52 -2.13
C PRO A 85 -12.60 -5.23 -0.92
N LYS A 86 -12.97 -4.26 -0.08
CA LYS A 86 -12.20 -3.96 1.15
C LYS A 86 -12.26 -5.11 2.14
N LYS A 87 -13.43 -5.71 2.33
CA LYS A 87 -13.59 -6.88 3.18
C LYS A 87 -12.83 -8.08 2.62
N ALA A 88 -12.91 -8.30 1.30
CA ALA A 88 -12.18 -9.38 0.64
C ALA A 88 -10.65 -9.23 0.76
N LEU A 89 -10.12 -8.01 0.80
CA LEU A 89 -8.70 -7.76 1.11
C LEU A 89 -8.31 -8.23 2.51
N LEU A 90 -9.20 -8.12 3.50
CA LEU A 90 -8.92 -8.54 4.87
C LEU A 90 -8.81 -10.06 5.02
N ASP A 91 -9.34 -10.83 4.08
CA ASP A 91 -9.18 -12.29 4.03
C ASP A 91 -7.76 -12.70 3.59
N ILE A 92 -7.04 -11.81 2.92
CA ILE A 92 -5.68 -12.08 2.44
C ILE A 92 -4.71 -12.08 3.63
N PRO A 93 -3.97 -13.18 3.87
CA PRO A 93 -3.01 -13.24 4.97
C PRO A 93 -2.04 -12.05 4.97
N GLY A 94 -1.91 -11.40 6.13
CA GLY A 94 -1.03 -10.24 6.30
C GLY A 94 -1.62 -8.90 5.82
N ILE A 95 -2.84 -8.87 5.32
CA ILE A 95 -3.57 -7.65 5.04
C ILE A 95 -4.56 -7.40 6.19
N GLY A 96 -4.23 -6.48 7.07
CA GLY A 96 -5.15 -5.93 8.07
C GLY A 96 -5.81 -4.64 7.57
N PRO A 97 -6.59 -3.94 8.42
CA PRO A 97 -7.26 -2.69 8.03
C PRO A 97 -6.31 -1.67 7.40
N THR A 98 -5.14 -1.44 8.02
CA THR A 98 -4.10 -0.54 7.48
C THR A 98 -3.58 -1.00 6.12
N GLY A 99 -3.38 -2.31 5.93
CA GLY A 99 -2.91 -2.85 4.66
C GLY A 99 -3.96 -2.72 3.55
N ALA A 100 -5.23 -2.90 3.88
CA ALA A 100 -6.33 -2.68 2.95
C ALA A 100 -6.43 -1.19 2.56
N ASP A 101 -6.29 -0.27 3.52
CA ASP A 101 -6.28 1.16 3.27
C ASP A 101 -5.11 1.57 2.36
N ILE A 102 -3.89 1.07 2.62
CA ILE A 102 -2.72 1.30 1.76
C ILE A 102 -2.99 0.79 0.34
N PHE A 103 -3.55 -0.41 0.19
CA PHE A 103 -3.84 -0.99 -1.12
C PHE A 103 -4.86 -0.15 -1.89
N LEU A 104 -5.99 0.21 -1.27
CA LEU A 104 -7.05 0.98 -1.92
C LEU A 104 -6.60 2.39 -2.28
N ARG A 105 -5.78 3.03 -1.45
CA ARG A 105 -5.17 4.31 -1.69
C ARG A 105 -4.33 4.33 -2.97
N ASP A 106 -3.53 3.28 -3.17
CA ASP A 106 -2.64 3.19 -4.34
C ASP A 106 -3.40 2.78 -5.60
N VAL A 107 -4.30 1.78 -5.47
CA VAL A 107 -4.94 1.18 -6.63
C VAL A 107 -6.00 2.06 -7.29
N GLN A 108 -6.56 3.04 -6.59
CA GLN A 108 -7.58 3.95 -7.11
C GLN A 108 -7.14 4.72 -8.38
N GLY A 109 -5.82 4.92 -8.57
CA GLY A 109 -5.30 5.53 -9.79
C GLY A 109 -5.35 4.63 -11.01
N ILE A 110 -5.57 3.31 -10.80
CA ILE A 110 -5.66 2.29 -11.84
C ILE A 110 -7.09 1.73 -11.92
N TRP A 111 -7.77 1.65 -10.78
CA TRP A 111 -9.16 1.19 -10.64
C TRP A 111 -10.04 2.38 -10.22
N PRO A 112 -10.54 3.16 -11.19
CA PRO A 112 -11.21 4.44 -10.92
C PRO A 112 -12.51 4.30 -10.14
N GLU A 113 -13.10 3.12 -10.08
CA GLU A 113 -14.30 2.85 -9.28
C GLU A 113 -14.07 2.96 -7.77
N PHE A 114 -12.80 2.92 -7.32
CA PHE A 114 -12.45 3.17 -5.92
C PHE A 114 -12.10 4.63 -5.63
N ALA A 115 -11.98 5.47 -6.64
CA ALA A 115 -11.68 6.88 -6.46
C ALA A 115 -12.95 7.72 -6.26
N PRO A 116 -12.91 8.75 -5.40
CA PRO A 116 -11.79 9.13 -4.55
C PRO A 116 -11.75 8.31 -3.24
N TYR A 117 -10.63 7.70 -2.94
CA TYR A 117 -10.41 6.98 -1.68
C TYR A 117 -9.43 7.73 -0.78
N ALA A 118 -9.88 8.08 0.42
CA ALA A 118 -9.06 8.70 1.45
C ALA A 118 -9.33 8.02 2.81
N ASP A 119 -8.35 7.28 3.31
CA ASP A 119 -8.41 6.66 4.62
C ASP A 119 -8.21 7.70 5.76
N PRO A 120 -8.45 7.32 7.03
CA PRO A 120 -8.30 8.26 8.15
C PRO A 120 -6.92 8.94 8.21
N LYS A 121 -5.84 8.29 7.75
CA LYS A 121 -4.50 8.86 7.77
C LYS A 121 -4.34 9.95 6.71
N VAL A 122 -4.93 9.77 5.53
CA VAL A 122 -5.01 10.80 4.48
C VAL A 122 -5.78 12.03 5.00
N LEU A 123 -6.94 11.79 5.63
CA LEU A 123 -7.75 12.87 6.19
C LEU A 123 -7.08 13.61 7.34
N ASP A 124 -6.27 12.92 8.15
CA ASP A 124 -5.44 13.56 9.18
C ASP A 124 -4.40 14.50 8.55
N GLY A 125 -3.76 14.09 7.47
CA GLY A 125 -2.82 14.93 6.72
C GLY A 125 -3.50 16.14 6.08
N ALA A 126 -4.68 15.95 5.50
CA ALA A 126 -5.49 17.03 4.94
C ALA A 126 -5.80 18.09 6.02
N ARG A 127 -6.31 17.66 7.19
CA ARG A 127 -6.57 18.58 8.33
C ARG A 127 -5.31 19.34 8.76
N ARG A 128 -4.17 18.66 8.82
CA ARG A 128 -2.89 19.28 9.21
C ARG A 128 -2.43 20.37 8.25
N LEU A 129 -2.73 20.21 6.96
CA LEU A 129 -2.44 21.20 5.93
C LEU A 129 -3.57 22.22 5.69
N GLY A 130 -4.63 22.22 6.51
CA GLY A 130 -5.76 23.12 6.35
C GLY A 130 -6.63 22.83 5.11
N LEU A 131 -6.54 21.61 4.56
CA LEU A 131 -7.35 21.17 3.43
C LEU A 131 -8.66 20.53 3.91
N PRO A 132 -9.69 20.48 3.05
CA PRO A 132 -10.92 19.73 3.33
C PRO A 132 -10.61 18.27 3.70
N ALA A 133 -11.30 17.76 4.72
CA ALA A 133 -11.12 16.37 5.19
C ALA A 133 -12.26 15.47 4.70
N SER A 134 -12.53 15.52 3.41
CA SER A 134 -13.51 14.67 2.72
C SER A 134 -12.88 14.11 1.44
N PRO A 135 -13.08 12.80 1.15
CA PRO A 135 -12.55 12.18 -0.07
C PRO A 135 -13.04 12.92 -1.34
N GLU A 136 -14.30 13.31 -1.39
CA GLU A 136 -14.94 13.96 -2.54
C GLU A 136 -14.30 15.33 -2.80
N GLU A 137 -14.09 16.14 -1.77
CA GLU A 137 -13.47 17.45 -1.91
C GLU A 137 -12.00 17.34 -2.29
N LEU A 138 -11.26 16.39 -1.69
CA LEU A 138 -9.87 16.11 -2.07
C LEU A 138 -9.75 15.64 -3.52
N GLY A 139 -10.70 14.80 -3.98
CA GLY A 139 -10.78 14.37 -5.38
C GLY A 139 -11.01 15.51 -6.36
N GLY A 140 -11.57 16.63 -5.90
CA GLY A 140 -11.75 17.86 -6.71
C GLY A 140 -10.44 18.60 -7.03
N PHE A 141 -9.36 18.38 -6.28
CA PHE A 141 -8.08 19.08 -6.48
C PHE A 141 -7.19 18.44 -7.56
N VAL A 142 -7.42 17.18 -7.89
CA VAL A 142 -6.57 16.44 -8.82
C VAL A 142 -7.40 15.56 -9.78
N ALA A 143 -6.82 15.18 -10.92
CA ALA A 143 -7.42 14.14 -11.75
C ALA A 143 -7.41 12.80 -10.98
N GLY A 144 -8.43 11.94 -11.18
CA GLY A 144 -8.56 10.68 -10.45
C GLY A 144 -7.31 9.80 -10.47
N ARG A 145 -6.57 9.76 -11.59
CA ARG A 145 -5.28 9.05 -11.72
C ARG A 145 -4.16 9.61 -10.81
N ASP A 146 -4.27 10.85 -10.38
CA ASP A 146 -3.27 11.52 -9.54
C ASP A 146 -3.66 11.49 -8.05
N MET A 147 -4.87 11.00 -7.75
CA MET A 147 -5.35 10.84 -6.37
C MET A 147 -4.41 10.02 -5.48
N PRO A 148 -3.76 8.92 -5.94
CA PRO A 148 -2.75 8.23 -5.13
C PRO A 148 -1.59 9.12 -4.70
N ARG A 149 -1.12 10.01 -5.57
CA ARG A 149 -0.02 10.96 -5.25
C ARG A 149 -0.43 11.97 -4.20
N LEU A 150 -1.65 12.54 -4.34
CA LEU A 150 -2.19 13.44 -3.33
C LEU A 150 -2.33 12.72 -1.99
N ALA A 151 -2.92 11.52 -1.99
CA ALA A 151 -3.10 10.73 -0.79
C ALA A 151 -1.76 10.37 -0.11
N ASP A 152 -0.74 10.00 -0.88
CA ASP A 152 0.61 9.71 -0.37
C ASP A 152 1.24 10.96 0.27
N GLY A 153 1.19 12.10 -0.39
CA GLY A 153 1.67 13.38 0.16
C GLY A 153 0.97 13.75 1.47
N LEU A 154 -0.35 13.55 1.55
CA LEU A 154 -1.12 13.80 2.77
C LEU A 154 -0.76 12.82 3.89
N VAL A 155 -0.50 11.55 3.59
CA VAL A 155 0.01 10.59 4.58
C VAL A 155 1.37 11.04 5.12
N HIS A 156 2.28 11.49 4.26
CA HIS A 156 3.57 12.02 4.70
C HIS A 156 3.39 13.23 5.61
N ALA A 157 2.52 14.19 5.26
CA ALA A 157 2.19 15.32 6.12
C ALA A 157 1.57 14.88 7.45
N ALA A 158 0.77 13.81 7.47
CA ALA A 158 0.22 13.25 8.72
C ALA A 158 1.27 12.62 9.62
N LEU A 159 2.32 12.02 9.05
CA LEU A 159 3.35 11.28 9.78
C LEU A 159 4.54 12.17 10.18
N ASP A 160 4.82 13.20 9.40
CA ASP A 160 5.95 14.12 9.61
C ASP A 160 5.45 15.55 9.80
N LYS A 161 5.55 16.02 11.08
CA LYS A 161 5.12 17.38 11.45
C LYS A 161 5.99 18.44 10.79
N HIS A 162 7.29 18.20 10.66
CA HIS A 162 8.23 19.15 10.09
C HIS A 162 7.97 19.35 8.60
N LEU A 163 7.76 18.25 7.86
CA LEU A 163 7.35 18.31 6.45
C LEU A 163 6.05 19.10 6.27
N ALA A 164 5.07 18.91 7.15
CA ALA A 164 3.81 19.66 7.06
C ALA A 164 4.04 21.17 7.29
N GLU A 165 4.87 21.56 8.25
CA GLU A 165 5.24 22.95 8.50
C GLU A 165 5.98 23.57 7.31
N GLU A 166 6.90 22.86 6.69
CA GLU A 166 7.60 23.30 5.47
C GLU A 166 6.64 23.53 4.29
N VAL A 167 5.67 22.62 4.09
CA VAL A 167 4.65 22.76 3.04
C VAL A 167 3.79 24.00 3.27
N LEU A 168 3.34 24.24 4.50
CA LEU A 168 2.53 25.42 4.85
C LEU A 168 3.32 26.71 4.64
N ALA A 169 4.56 26.78 5.12
CA ALA A 169 5.42 27.96 4.93
C ALA A 169 5.69 28.25 3.42
N ALA A 170 5.86 27.21 2.61
CA ALA A 170 6.03 27.36 1.17
C ALA A 170 4.74 27.85 0.45
N ALA A 171 3.56 27.57 1.00
CA ALA A 171 2.28 28.04 0.48
C ALA A 171 2.03 29.52 0.80
N GLU A 172 2.43 29.97 2.00
CA GLU A 172 2.28 31.37 2.45
C GLU A 172 3.23 32.37 1.74
N GLY A 173 4.36 31.86 1.23
CA GLY A 173 5.37 32.65 0.52
C GLY A 173 5.08 32.89 -0.97
N ARG A 174 3.91 32.48 -1.47
CA ARG A 174 3.46 32.66 -2.87
C ARG A 174 2.39 33.70 -2.98
#